data_0deb56967884f248e8c98aaf325aec6c
#
_entry.id   0deb56967884f248e8c98aaf325aec6c
#
_cell.length_a   1.000
_cell.length_b   1.000
_cell.length_c   1.000
_cell.angle_alpha   90.00
_cell.angle_beta   90.00
_cell.angle_gamma   90.00
#
_symmetry.space_group_name_H-M   'P 1'
#
loop_
_entity.id
_entity.type
_entity.pdbx_description
1 polymer ?
#
loop_
_entity_poly.entity_id
_entity_poly.type
_entity_poly.pdbx_seq_one_letter_code
_entity_poly.pdbx_strand_id
1 'polypeptide(L)'
;MRRSWADRLRALCVILGVAGVAAPVLALDYDTAMKTSRAAIGRTVGDYKFTASDGSRVRLAEFRGKPLLVSFIYTGCTQVCPTTTRFLDKAAREASRALGDGAFNVASIGFNLPFDNPPAMRQFAKQQGIDRPWWQFLSPDAGSVERLTADFGFAYEASPGGFDHVAQLTLVDANGRIVRQIYGEAFEPRLLVGALRELATGAPAPVQDLAGLLERVRVLCTVYDPLTGKYRLDYALFIEIFAGLTVLGGIAHYLAREWRRQRRAASQRSIA
;
A
#
# COMPACT_ATOMS: atom_id res chain seq x y z
N MET A 1 -5.86 12.28 -70.30
CA MET A 1 -6.91 12.25 -69.26
C MET A 1 -6.44 13.10 -68.07
N ARG A 2 -6.91 14.35 -67.99
CA ARG A 2 -6.52 15.28 -66.90
C ARG A 2 -7.52 15.08 -65.73
N ARG A 3 -7.07 14.51 -64.61
CA ARG A 3 -7.88 14.47 -63.42
C ARG A 3 -8.12 15.87 -62.89
N SER A 4 -9.38 16.25 -62.73
CA SER A 4 -9.85 17.56 -62.27
C SER A 4 -9.25 17.92 -60.93
N TRP A 5 -8.90 19.22 -60.77
CA TRP A 5 -8.37 19.77 -59.51
C TRP A 5 -9.34 19.54 -58.32
N ALA A 6 -10.63 19.43 -58.62
CA ALA A 6 -11.68 19.14 -57.66
C ALA A 6 -11.58 17.74 -57.04
N ASP A 7 -11.10 16.75 -57.82
CA ASP A 7 -10.93 15.37 -57.32
C ASP A 7 -9.70 15.25 -56.39
N ARG A 8 -8.67 16.08 -56.60
CA ARG A 8 -7.49 16.13 -55.69
C ARG A 8 -7.83 16.83 -54.40
N LEU A 9 -8.68 17.86 -54.39
CA LEU A 9 -9.16 18.53 -53.19
C LEU A 9 -10.09 17.63 -52.37
N ARG A 10 -10.98 16.82 -53.01
CA ARG A 10 -11.83 15.86 -52.30
C ARG A 10 -11.01 14.74 -51.66
N ALA A 11 -9.95 14.25 -52.34
CA ALA A 11 -9.06 13.23 -51.76
C ALA A 11 -8.24 13.78 -50.59
N LEU A 12 -7.86 15.05 -50.60
CA LEU A 12 -7.12 15.70 -49.50
C LEU A 12 -8.03 15.92 -48.26
N CYS A 13 -9.32 16.24 -48.45
CA CYS A 13 -10.28 16.39 -47.36
C CYS A 13 -10.66 15.07 -46.69
N VAL A 14 -10.61 13.97 -47.42
CA VAL A 14 -10.90 12.61 -46.86
C VAL A 14 -9.71 12.11 -46.01
N ILE A 15 -8.48 12.49 -46.33
CA ILE A 15 -7.28 12.09 -45.57
C ILE A 15 -7.14 12.90 -44.26
N LEU A 16 -7.63 14.15 -44.24
CA LEU A 16 -7.60 15.01 -43.05
C LEU A 16 -8.73 14.72 -42.02
N GLY A 17 -9.74 13.95 -42.41
CA GLY A 17 -10.91 13.65 -41.56
C GLY A 17 -10.76 12.43 -40.62
N VAL A 18 -9.63 11.70 -40.64
CA VAL A 18 -9.38 10.51 -39.81
C VAL A 18 -8.19 10.74 -38.87
N ALA A 19 -7.92 11.97 -38.47
CA ALA A 19 -7.15 12.21 -37.25
C ALA A 19 -8.09 11.90 -36.07
N GLY A 20 -8.29 10.62 -35.78
CA GLY A 20 -8.98 10.20 -34.57
C GLY A 20 -8.29 10.87 -33.40
N VAL A 21 -9.02 11.69 -32.65
CA VAL A 21 -8.60 12.23 -31.37
C VAL A 21 -8.43 11.01 -30.46
N ALA A 22 -7.23 10.43 -30.42
CA ALA A 22 -6.86 9.49 -29.38
C ALA A 22 -6.92 10.32 -28.09
N ALA A 23 -7.99 10.12 -27.32
CA ALA A 23 -8.03 10.66 -25.97
C ALA A 23 -6.76 10.17 -25.25
N PRO A 24 -6.01 11.06 -24.57
CA PRO A 24 -4.86 10.61 -23.80
C PRO A 24 -5.36 9.59 -22.78
N VAL A 25 -4.86 8.36 -22.85
CA VAL A 25 -5.00 7.39 -21.77
C VAL A 25 -4.17 7.99 -20.64
N LEU A 26 -4.83 8.55 -19.63
CA LEU A 26 -4.17 9.05 -18.43
C LEU A 26 -3.57 7.84 -17.73
N ALA A 27 -2.24 7.74 -17.77
CA ALA A 27 -1.53 6.76 -16.96
C ALA A 27 -1.70 7.14 -15.48
N LEU A 28 -1.77 6.14 -14.60
CA LEU A 28 -1.85 6.37 -13.16
C LEU A 28 -0.67 7.22 -12.69
N ASP A 29 -0.97 8.34 -12.02
CA ASP A 29 0.06 9.09 -11.28
C ASP A 29 0.38 8.34 -9.97
N TYR A 30 1.48 7.58 -10.01
CA TYR A 30 1.93 6.77 -8.88
C TYR A 30 2.24 7.58 -7.62
N ASP A 31 2.72 8.80 -7.73
CA ASP A 31 2.98 9.66 -6.58
C ASP A 31 1.68 10.07 -5.89
N THR A 32 0.68 10.45 -6.67
CA THR A 32 -0.66 10.75 -6.14
C THR A 32 -1.34 9.50 -5.58
N ALA A 33 -1.23 8.34 -6.25
CA ALA A 33 -1.75 7.08 -5.76
C ALA A 33 -1.12 6.67 -4.41
N MET A 34 0.19 6.83 -4.27
CA MET A 34 0.90 6.57 -3.01
C MET A 34 0.50 7.54 -1.89
N LYS A 35 0.32 8.83 -2.19
CA LYS A 35 -0.18 9.82 -1.22
C LYS A 35 -1.59 9.47 -0.76
N THR A 36 -2.48 9.10 -1.68
CA THR A 36 -3.86 8.69 -1.41
C THR A 36 -3.89 7.45 -0.51
N SER A 37 -3.07 6.45 -0.82
CA SER A 37 -2.95 5.24 -0.03
C SER A 37 -2.47 5.52 1.41
N ARG A 38 -1.42 6.31 1.56
CA ARG A 38 -0.89 6.71 2.89
C ARG A 38 -1.90 7.54 3.68
N ALA A 39 -2.64 8.43 3.03
CA ALA A 39 -3.66 9.25 3.66
C ALA A 39 -4.88 8.45 4.17
N ALA A 40 -5.05 7.19 3.75
CA ALA A 40 -6.06 6.29 4.27
C ALA A 40 -5.71 5.72 5.65
N ILE A 41 -4.43 5.72 6.04
CA ILE A 41 -3.99 5.23 7.35
C ILE A 41 -4.65 6.09 8.46
N GLY A 42 -5.26 5.40 9.41
CA GLY A 42 -6.01 6.03 10.49
C GLY A 42 -7.52 6.17 10.23
N ARG A 43 -8.00 5.98 8.99
CA ARG A 43 -9.44 5.99 8.69
C ARG A 43 -10.12 4.74 9.23
N THR A 44 -11.34 4.91 9.70
CA THR A 44 -12.26 3.79 9.96
C THR A 44 -13.04 3.52 8.69
N VAL A 45 -12.98 2.28 8.21
CA VAL A 45 -13.64 1.88 6.96
C VAL A 45 -15.14 1.73 7.18
N GLY A 46 -15.94 2.17 6.21
CA GLY A 46 -17.39 2.00 6.19
C GLY A 46 -17.81 0.52 6.18
N ASP A 47 -19.08 0.27 6.45
CA ASP A 47 -19.63 -1.09 6.42
C ASP A 47 -20.17 -1.41 5.03
N TYR A 48 -19.38 -2.11 4.26
CA TYR A 48 -19.69 -2.53 2.90
C TYR A 48 -20.31 -3.93 2.87
N LYS A 49 -21.17 -4.17 1.88
CA LYS A 49 -21.81 -5.46 1.63
C LYS A 49 -21.13 -6.15 0.46
N PHE A 50 -20.97 -7.46 0.58
CA PHE A 50 -20.35 -8.31 -0.40
C PHE A 50 -21.18 -9.58 -0.64
N THR A 51 -20.95 -10.21 -1.80
CA THR A 51 -21.28 -11.60 -2.02
C THR A 51 -19.97 -12.37 -2.09
N ALA A 52 -19.79 -13.32 -1.18
CA ALA A 52 -18.61 -14.17 -1.14
C ALA A 52 -18.58 -15.16 -2.31
N SER A 53 -17.43 -15.76 -2.58
CA SER A 53 -17.24 -16.72 -3.68
C SER A 53 -18.12 -17.97 -3.57
N ASP A 54 -18.62 -18.33 -2.39
CA ASP A 54 -19.58 -19.41 -2.14
C ASP A 54 -21.04 -18.99 -2.34
N GLY A 55 -21.30 -17.69 -2.54
CA GLY A 55 -22.61 -17.09 -2.72
C GLY A 55 -23.23 -16.53 -1.43
N SER A 56 -22.59 -16.69 -0.28
CA SER A 56 -23.06 -16.10 0.97
C SER A 56 -22.97 -14.58 0.97
N ARG A 57 -23.85 -13.92 1.76
CA ARG A 57 -23.81 -12.48 1.98
C ARG A 57 -22.90 -12.19 3.16
N VAL A 58 -21.99 -11.24 2.99
CA VAL A 58 -20.99 -10.88 3.99
C VAL A 58 -20.93 -9.36 4.12
N ARG A 59 -20.80 -8.86 5.33
CA ARG A 59 -20.57 -7.43 5.61
C ARG A 59 -19.16 -7.23 6.13
N LEU A 60 -18.54 -6.12 5.77
CA LEU A 60 -17.20 -5.80 6.28
C LEU A 60 -17.15 -5.75 7.81
N ALA A 61 -18.23 -5.33 8.45
CA ALA A 61 -18.36 -5.31 9.90
C ALA A 61 -18.23 -6.71 10.57
N GLU A 62 -18.50 -7.80 9.85
CA GLU A 62 -18.39 -9.17 10.38
C GLU A 62 -16.93 -9.60 10.62
N PHE A 63 -15.97 -8.91 10.00
CA PHE A 63 -14.54 -9.14 10.25
C PHE A 63 -14.02 -8.42 11.50
N ARG A 64 -14.83 -7.58 12.16
CA ARG A 64 -14.43 -6.90 13.40
C ARG A 64 -14.14 -7.89 14.51
N GLY A 65 -13.37 -7.46 15.50
CA GLY A 65 -12.90 -8.31 16.61
C GLY A 65 -11.57 -9.00 16.33
N LYS A 66 -11.11 -9.02 15.07
CA LYS A 66 -9.80 -9.56 14.67
C LYS A 66 -9.14 -8.66 13.63
N PRO A 67 -7.81 -8.66 13.52
CA PRO A 67 -7.13 -8.03 12.41
C PRO A 67 -7.60 -8.58 11.07
N LEU A 68 -7.74 -7.70 10.07
CA LEU A 68 -8.12 -8.04 8.71
C LEU A 68 -7.07 -7.56 7.72
N LEU A 69 -6.62 -8.46 6.85
CA LEU A 69 -5.81 -8.14 5.67
C LEU A 69 -6.72 -7.99 4.47
N VAL A 70 -6.65 -6.84 3.78
CA VAL A 70 -7.45 -6.57 2.59
C VAL A 70 -6.53 -6.42 1.39
N SER A 71 -6.79 -7.21 0.35
CA SER A 71 -6.14 -7.16 -0.95
C SER A 71 -7.18 -6.91 -2.04
N PHE A 72 -7.00 -5.87 -2.85
CA PHE A 72 -7.80 -5.64 -4.05
C PHE A 72 -7.23 -6.44 -5.22
N ILE A 73 -8.09 -7.16 -5.93
CA ILE A 73 -7.72 -7.97 -7.09
C ILE A 73 -8.71 -7.75 -8.23
N TYR A 74 -8.30 -8.04 -9.46
CA TYR A 74 -9.25 -8.30 -10.54
C TYR A 74 -8.95 -9.66 -11.20
N THR A 75 -9.98 -10.43 -11.45
CA THR A 75 -9.87 -11.84 -11.87
C THR A 75 -9.29 -12.01 -13.28
N GLY A 76 -9.35 -10.95 -14.10
CA GLY A 76 -8.73 -10.92 -15.43
C GLY A 76 -7.21 -10.66 -15.42
N CYS A 77 -6.61 -10.39 -14.27
CA CYS A 77 -5.15 -10.20 -14.15
C CYS A 77 -4.41 -11.53 -14.31
N THR A 78 -3.44 -11.58 -15.23
CA THR A 78 -2.71 -12.82 -15.54
C THR A 78 -1.36 -12.93 -14.83
N GLN A 79 -0.82 -11.85 -14.28
CA GLN A 79 0.55 -11.82 -13.71
C GLN A 79 0.60 -11.33 -12.27
N VAL A 80 0.27 -10.05 -12.02
CA VAL A 80 0.50 -9.40 -10.72
C VAL A 80 -0.42 -9.97 -9.65
N CYS A 81 -1.75 -9.99 -9.87
CA CYS A 81 -2.69 -10.48 -8.85
C CYS A 81 -2.44 -11.95 -8.45
N PRO A 82 -2.23 -12.92 -9.38
CA PRO A 82 -1.86 -14.27 -9.01
C PRO A 82 -0.56 -14.36 -8.22
N THR A 83 0.46 -13.59 -8.61
CA THR A 83 1.77 -13.59 -7.94
C THR A 83 1.66 -13.03 -6.52
N THR A 84 1.07 -11.86 -6.38
CA THR A 84 0.83 -11.19 -5.09
C THR A 84 -0.01 -12.06 -4.16
N THR A 85 -1.07 -12.70 -4.69
CA THR A 85 -1.94 -13.59 -3.91
C THR A 85 -1.17 -14.82 -3.38
N ARG A 86 -0.27 -15.41 -4.16
CA ARG A 86 0.58 -16.53 -3.70
C ARG A 86 1.58 -16.10 -2.64
N PHE A 87 2.20 -14.92 -2.77
CA PHE A 87 3.08 -14.38 -1.73
C PHE A 87 2.29 -14.10 -0.45
N LEU A 88 1.08 -13.55 -0.57
CA LEU A 88 0.20 -13.33 0.57
C LEU A 88 -0.21 -14.65 1.25
N ASP A 89 -0.55 -15.70 0.48
CA ASP A 89 -0.87 -17.02 1.05
C ASP A 89 0.32 -17.60 1.84
N LYS A 90 1.53 -17.51 1.28
CA LYS A 90 2.72 -17.94 2.01
C LYS A 90 2.90 -17.18 3.33
N ALA A 91 2.83 -15.86 3.28
CA ALA A 91 3.00 -15.02 4.46
C ALA A 91 1.88 -15.22 5.49
N ALA A 92 0.63 -15.34 5.04
CA ALA A 92 -0.52 -15.58 5.90
C ALA A 92 -0.48 -16.96 6.56
N ARG A 93 -0.01 -18.01 5.86
CA ARG A 93 0.21 -19.33 6.47
C ARG A 93 1.28 -19.30 7.55
N GLU A 94 2.36 -18.59 7.36
CA GLU A 94 3.40 -18.41 8.38
C GLU A 94 2.85 -17.65 9.60
N ALA A 95 2.04 -16.60 9.35
CA ALA A 95 1.34 -15.88 10.41
C ALA A 95 0.35 -16.77 11.17
N SER A 96 -0.46 -17.58 10.48
CA SER A 96 -1.39 -18.52 11.09
C SER A 96 -0.68 -19.56 11.97
N ARG A 97 0.46 -20.10 11.52
CA ARG A 97 1.28 -21.00 12.35
C ARG A 97 1.85 -20.32 13.60
N ALA A 98 2.23 -19.05 13.49
CA ALA A 98 2.85 -18.31 14.58
C ALA A 98 1.86 -17.75 15.61
N LEU A 99 0.63 -17.42 15.19
CA LEU A 99 -0.38 -16.73 16.00
C LEU A 99 -1.57 -17.61 16.35
N GLY A 100 -1.74 -18.75 15.68
CA GLY A 100 -2.89 -19.64 15.75
C GLY A 100 -3.89 -19.43 14.61
N ASP A 101 -4.61 -20.49 14.25
CA ASP A 101 -5.66 -20.43 13.25
C ASP A 101 -6.80 -19.52 13.70
N GLY A 102 -7.21 -18.63 12.81
CA GLY A 102 -8.27 -17.66 13.10
C GLY A 102 -7.85 -16.46 13.96
N ALA A 103 -6.55 -16.25 14.19
CA ALA A 103 -6.06 -15.03 14.85
C ALA A 103 -6.29 -13.75 14.02
N PHE A 104 -6.49 -13.88 12.73
CA PHE A 104 -6.78 -12.80 11.77
C PHE A 104 -7.63 -13.33 10.62
N ASN A 105 -8.13 -12.42 9.78
CA ASN A 105 -8.84 -12.74 8.55
C ASN A 105 -8.13 -12.13 7.34
N VAL A 106 -8.41 -12.69 6.16
CA VAL A 106 -7.98 -12.14 4.86
C VAL A 106 -9.21 -11.99 3.96
N ALA A 107 -9.33 -10.83 3.31
CA ALA A 107 -10.33 -10.56 2.29
C ALA A 107 -9.64 -10.16 0.98
N SER A 108 -9.79 -10.98 -0.06
CA SER A 108 -9.48 -10.59 -1.44
C SER A 108 -10.74 -10.05 -2.08
N ILE A 109 -10.73 -8.76 -2.43
CA ILE A 109 -11.91 -8.04 -2.92
C ILE A 109 -11.74 -7.73 -4.39
N GLY A 110 -12.67 -8.21 -5.21
CA GLY A 110 -12.74 -7.89 -6.64
C GLY A 110 -13.20 -6.45 -6.87
N PHE A 111 -12.53 -5.68 -7.73
CA PHE A 111 -12.91 -4.30 -8.00
C PHE A 111 -13.38 -4.05 -9.44
N ASN A 112 -13.16 -5.00 -10.36
CA ASN A 112 -13.55 -4.89 -11.77
C ASN A 112 -14.93 -5.52 -12.03
N LEU A 113 -15.98 -4.88 -11.54
CA LEU A 113 -17.34 -5.36 -11.80
C LEU A 113 -17.84 -4.95 -13.21
N PRO A 114 -18.64 -5.80 -13.85
CA PRO A 114 -19.29 -7.03 -13.35
C PRO A 114 -18.43 -8.31 -13.48
N PHE A 115 -17.17 -8.20 -13.91
CA PHE A 115 -16.33 -9.36 -14.21
C PHE A 115 -15.87 -10.10 -12.94
N ASP A 116 -15.56 -9.38 -11.85
CA ASP A 116 -15.17 -9.95 -10.56
C ASP A 116 -16.39 -10.41 -9.74
N ASN A 117 -17.30 -11.14 -10.38
CA ASN A 117 -18.48 -11.71 -9.74
C ASN A 117 -18.12 -12.95 -8.88
N PRO A 118 -19.02 -13.45 -8.01
CA PRO A 118 -18.73 -14.56 -7.11
C PRO A 118 -18.23 -15.85 -7.81
N PRO A 119 -18.76 -16.28 -8.98
CA PRO A 119 -18.17 -17.38 -9.74
C PRO A 119 -16.73 -17.14 -10.19
N ALA A 120 -16.41 -15.94 -10.70
CA ALA A 120 -15.06 -15.57 -11.12
C ALA A 120 -14.09 -15.55 -9.92
N MET A 121 -14.51 -14.98 -8.80
CA MET A 121 -13.74 -14.97 -7.54
C MET A 121 -13.48 -16.39 -7.02
N ARG A 122 -14.47 -17.28 -7.12
CA ARG A 122 -14.31 -18.72 -6.80
C ARG A 122 -13.29 -19.40 -7.70
N GLN A 123 -13.36 -19.13 -9.00
CA GLN A 123 -12.41 -19.69 -9.95
C GLN A 123 -10.99 -19.20 -9.69
N PHE A 124 -10.82 -17.90 -9.39
CA PHE A 124 -9.53 -17.32 -9.02
C PHE A 124 -8.97 -17.99 -7.76
N ALA A 125 -9.76 -18.12 -6.69
CA ALA A 125 -9.33 -18.79 -5.46
C ALA A 125 -8.83 -20.23 -5.72
N LYS A 126 -9.59 -21.01 -6.53
CA LYS A 126 -9.19 -22.37 -6.93
C LYS A 126 -7.89 -22.39 -7.73
N GLN A 127 -7.69 -21.47 -8.66
CA GLN A 127 -6.46 -21.37 -9.46
C GLN A 127 -5.23 -21.04 -8.59
N GLN A 128 -5.43 -20.28 -7.50
CA GLN A 128 -4.35 -19.98 -6.54
C GLN A 128 -4.18 -21.07 -5.48
N GLY A 129 -5.03 -22.11 -5.43
CA GLY A 129 -4.97 -23.19 -4.45
C GLY A 129 -5.32 -22.74 -3.03
N ILE A 130 -6.15 -21.70 -2.91
CA ILE A 130 -6.53 -21.13 -1.62
C ILE A 130 -7.92 -21.63 -1.24
N ASP A 131 -7.96 -22.43 -0.16
CA ASP A 131 -9.15 -22.92 0.53
C ASP A 131 -8.88 -22.83 2.03
N ARG A 132 -9.16 -21.66 2.61
CA ARG A 132 -8.89 -21.35 4.01
C ARG A 132 -10.13 -20.75 4.66
N PRO A 133 -10.57 -21.20 5.83
CA PRO A 133 -11.77 -20.68 6.50
C PRO A 133 -11.64 -19.20 6.90
N TRP A 134 -10.41 -18.72 7.10
CA TRP A 134 -10.10 -17.33 7.45
C TRP A 134 -9.75 -16.46 6.25
N TRP A 135 -9.90 -16.95 5.00
CA TRP A 135 -9.67 -16.17 3.78
C TRP A 135 -10.90 -16.18 2.89
N GLN A 136 -11.48 -15.03 2.67
CA GLN A 136 -12.64 -14.87 1.82
C GLN A 136 -12.32 -14.12 0.53
N PHE A 137 -12.95 -14.55 -0.56
CA PHE A 137 -12.92 -13.90 -1.85
C PHE A 137 -14.29 -13.25 -2.08
N LEU A 138 -14.31 -11.92 -2.20
CA LEU A 138 -15.49 -11.11 -2.06
C LEU A 138 -15.74 -10.27 -3.31
N SER A 139 -17.01 -10.22 -3.75
CA SER A 139 -17.51 -9.34 -4.79
C SER A 139 -18.36 -8.25 -4.13
N PRO A 140 -17.98 -6.95 -4.19
CA PRO A 140 -18.79 -5.87 -3.63
C PRO A 140 -20.04 -5.61 -4.47
N ASP A 141 -21.03 -4.91 -3.91
CA ASP A 141 -22.13 -4.36 -4.68
C ASP A 141 -21.60 -3.31 -5.68
N ALA A 142 -22.05 -3.34 -6.94
CA ALA A 142 -21.48 -2.51 -8.02
C ALA A 142 -21.43 -1.01 -7.69
N GLY A 143 -22.48 -0.47 -7.08
CA GLY A 143 -22.54 0.95 -6.68
C GLY A 143 -21.64 1.33 -5.51
N SER A 144 -20.91 0.37 -4.91
CA SER A 144 -20.03 0.62 -3.75
C SER A 144 -18.54 0.61 -4.08
N VAL A 145 -18.13 0.13 -5.26
CA VAL A 145 -16.72 -0.08 -5.62
C VAL A 145 -15.90 1.20 -5.48
N GLU A 146 -16.33 2.29 -6.08
CA GLU A 146 -15.61 3.56 -6.05
C GLU A 146 -15.41 4.08 -4.63
N ARG A 147 -16.46 4.04 -3.81
CA ARG A 147 -16.39 4.48 -2.41
C ARG A 147 -15.54 3.53 -1.56
N LEU A 148 -15.68 2.23 -1.78
CA LEU A 148 -14.90 1.20 -1.12
C LEU A 148 -13.39 1.38 -1.38
N THR A 149 -12.99 1.49 -2.65
CA THR A 149 -11.58 1.67 -3.02
C THR A 149 -11.03 3.00 -2.51
N ALA A 150 -11.82 4.09 -2.54
CA ALA A 150 -11.44 5.39 -1.99
C ALA A 150 -11.22 5.34 -0.47
N ASP A 151 -12.09 4.65 0.30
CA ASP A 151 -11.93 4.49 1.75
C ASP A 151 -10.62 3.78 2.10
N PHE A 152 -10.25 2.75 1.32
CA PHE A 152 -8.99 2.03 1.49
C PHE A 152 -7.78 2.75 0.89
N GLY A 153 -7.97 3.88 0.20
CA GLY A 153 -6.91 4.60 -0.49
C GLY A 153 -6.32 3.80 -1.66
N PHE A 154 -7.11 2.94 -2.28
CA PHE A 154 -6.72 2.15 -3.43
C PHE A 154 -7.09 2.90 -4.72
N ALA A 155 -6.10 3.55 -5.34
CA ALA A 155 -6.23 4.21 -6.62
C ALA A 155 -5.86 3.26 -7.76
N TYR A 156 -6.67 3.26 -8.82
CA TYR A 156 -6.43 2.47 -10.02
C TYR A 156 -6.96 3.21 -11.26
N GLU A 157 -6.31 2.97 -12.40
CA GLU A 157 -6.71 3.51 -13.70
C GLU A 157 -6.76 2.40 -14.74
N ALA A 158 -7.71 2.48 -15.66
CA ALA A 158 -7.80 1.55 -16.77
C ALA A 158 -6.62 1.73 -17.72
N SER A 159 -5.96 0.64 -18.11
CA SER A 159 -4.83 0.64 -19.05
C SER A 159 -5.02 -0.44 -20.12
N PRO A 160 -4.26 -0.40 -21.23
CA PRO A 160 -4.35 -1.43 -22.26
C PRO A 160 -4.07 -2.86 -21.78
N GLY A 161 -3.31 -3.00 -20.69
CA GLY A 161 -2.98 -4.28 -20.04
C GLY A 161 -3.96 -4.70 -18.94
N GLY A 162 -5.00 -3.90 -18.67
CA GLY A 162 -5.98 -4.12 -17.60
C GLY A 162 -6.13 -2.89 -16.71
N PHE A 163 -5.45 -2.86 -15.57
CA PHE A 163 -5.48 -1.73 -14.66
C PHE A 163 -4.10 -1.45 -14.09
N ASP A 164 -3.72 -0.17 -14.13
CA ASP A 164 -2.55 0.33 -13.42
C ASP A 164 -2.98 0.68 -11.98
N HIS A 165 -2.25 0.19 -11.00
CA HIS A 165 -2.47 0.46 -9.57
C HIS A 165 -1.20 0.22 -8.77
N VAL A 166 -1.13 0.80 -7.58
CA VAL A 166 -0.08 0.43 -6.62
C VAL A 166 -0.41 -0.96 -6.04
N ALA A 167 0.55 -1.88 -6.11
CA ALA A 167 0.41 -3.15 -5.41
C ALA A 167 0.45 -2.90 -3.90
N GLN A 168 -0.71 -2.96 -3.25
CA GLN A 168 -0.87 -2.70 -1.82
C GLN A 168 -1.68 -3.79 -1.12
N LEU A 169 -1.30 -4.05 0.13
CA LEU A 169 -2.05 -4.85 1.09
C LEU A 169 -2.39 -3.93 2.27
N THR A 170 -3.66 -3.83 2.59
CA THR A 170 -4.15 -2.99 3.70
C THR A 170 -4.34 -3.82 4.95
N LEU A 171 -3.77 -3.37 6.06
CA LEU A 171 -3.94 -3.97 7.37
C LEU A 171 -4.93 -3.13 8.19
N VAL A 172 -6.01 -3.78 8.63
CA VAL A 172 -7.10 -3.19 9.39
C VAL A 172 -7.13 -3.81 10.78
N ASP A 173 -7.32 -3.00 11.82
CA ASP A 173 -7.43 -3.48 13.19
C ASP A 173 -8.81 -4.11 13.50
N ALA A 174 -8.96 -4.64 14.70
CA ALA A 174 -10.20 -5.25 15.18
C ALA A 174 -11.41 -4.28 15.22
N ASN A 175 -11.17 -2.96 15.18
CA ASN A 175 -12.21 -1.94 15.20
C ASN A 175 -12.60 -1.47 13.79
N GLY A 176 -11.93 -1.97 12.75
CA GLY A 176 -12.16 -1.57 11.36
C GLY A 176 -11.36 -0.33 10.94
N ARG A 177 -10.30 0.02 11.67
CA ARG A 177 -9.42 1.14 11.36
C ARG A 177 -8.20 0.68 10.55
N ILE A 178 -7.89 1.37 9.47
CA ILE A 178 -6.67 1.12 8.69
C ILE A 178 -5.46 1.53 9.53
N VAL A 179 -4.56 0.58 9.80
CA VAL A 179 -3.37 0.83 10.62
C VAL A 179 -2.08 0.82 9.82
N ARG A 180 -2.08 0.15 8.66
CA ARG A 180 -0.89 0.09 7.81
C ARG A 180 -1.25 -0.22 6.37
N GLN A 181 -0.47 0.34 5.44
CA GLN A 181 -0.39 -0.07 4.04
C GLN A 181 0.96 -0.76 3.82
N ILE A 182 0.96 -1.93 3.20
CA ILE A 182 2.15 -2.68 2.82
C ILE A 182 2.18 -2.71 1.31
N TYR A 183 3.31 -2.31 0.72
CA TYR A 183 3.44 -2.15 -0.73
C TYR A 183 4.37 -3.21 -1.32
N GLY A 184 4.16 -3.50 -2.60
CA GLY A 184 4.94 -4.44 -3.38
C GLY A 184 4.21 -5.73 -3.69
N GLU A 185 4.77 -6.48 -4.64
CA GLU A 185 4.20 -7.75 -5.08
C GLU A 185 4.59 -8.92 -4.17
N ALA A 186 5.76 -8.80 -3.50
CA ALA A 186 6.30 -9.82 -2.61
C ALA A 186 6.25 -9.33 -1.15
N PHE A 187 5.43 -10.01 -0.34
CA PHE A 187 5.31 -9.70 1.08
C PHE A 187 6.31 -10.53 1.89
N GLU A 188 7.15 -9.86 2.67
CA GLU A 188 8.06 -10.53 3.59
C GLU A 188 7.26 -11.11 4.77
N PRO A 189 7.23 -12.46 4.97
CA PRO A 189 6.40 -13.07 5.99
C PRO A 189 6.65 -12.55 7.40
N ARG A 190 7.91 -12.29 7.75
CA ARG A 190 8.29 -11.78 9.08
C ARG A 190 7.66 -10.43 9.41
N LEU A 191 7.62 -9.51 8.44
CA LEU A 191 7.02 -8.18 8.61
C LEU A 191 5.50 -8.30 8.83
N LEU A 192 4.85 -9.18 8.07
CA LEU A 192 3.42 -9.44 8.21
C LEU A 192 3.10 -10.09 9.57
N VAL A 193 3.85 -11.12 9.97
CA VAL A 193 3.70 -11.79 11.28
C VAL A 193 3.88 -10.80 12.43
N GLY A 194 4.91 -9.94 12.34
CA GLY A 194 5.16 -8.90 13.34
C GLY A 194 4.00 -7.92 13.48
N ALA A 195 3.50 -7.40 12.35
CA ALA A 195 2.39 -6.46 12.33
C ALA A 195 1.07 -7.08 12.83
N LEU A 196 0.77 -8.31 12.42
CA LEU A 196 -0.42 -9.03 12.88
C LEU A 196 -0.35 -9.36 14.38
N ARG A 197 0.83 -9.74 14.89
CA ARG A 197 1.03 -9.99 16.32
C ARG A 197 0.77 -8.73 17.13
N GLU A 198 1.35 -7.60 16.71
CA GLU A 198 1.15 -6.31 17.37
C GLU A 198 -0.36 -5.97 17.46
N LEU A 199 -1.11 -6.17 16.38
CA LEU A 199 -2.55 -5.91 16.37
C LEU A 199 -3.36 -6.92 17.19
N ALA A 200 -2.98 -8.19 17.18
CA ALA A 200 -3.70 -9.25 17.91
C ALA A 200 -3.46 -9.16 19.41
N THR A 201 -2.27 -8.72 19.85
CA THR A 201 -1.89 -8.71 21.28
C THR A 201 -1.93 -7.30 21.91
N GLY A 202 -2.03 -6.24 21.10
CA GLY A 202 -1.90 -4.86 21.56
C GLY A 202 -0.49 -4.50 22.05
N ALA A 203 0.46 -5.45 21.99
CA ALA A 203 1.83 -5.26 22.42
C ALA A 203 2.76 -5.11 21.20
N PRO A 204 3.69 -4.15 21.19
CA PRO A 204 4.69 -4.08 20.15
C PRO A 204 5.47 -5.40 20.09
N ALA A 205 5.76 -5.88 18.89
CA ALA A 205 6.53 -7.11 18.72
C ALA A 205 7.85 -7.00 19.50
N PRO A 206 8.23 -7.98 20.33
CA PRO A 206 9.46 -7.89 21.12
C PRO A 206 10.65 -7.73 20.18
N VAL A 207 11.52 -6.76 20.49
CA VAL A 207 12.82 -6.62 19.84
C VAL A 207 13.71 -7.68 20.49
N GLN A 208 13.82 -8.85 19.86
CA GLN A 208 14.53 -9.98 20.45
C GLN A 208 16.04 -9.90 20.27
N ASP A 209 16.51 -9.07 19.31
CA ASP A 209 17.92 -8.89 19.02
C ASP A 209 18.21 -7.57 18.30
N LEU A 210 19.49 -7.25 18.14
CA LEU A 210 19.97 -6.07 17.42
C LEU A 210 19.53 -6.08 15.95
N ALA A 211 19.36 -7.26 15.36
CA ALA A 211 18.88 -7.43 13.99
C ALA A 211 17.41 -6.97 13.86
N GLY A 212 16.57 -7.31 14.83
CA GLY A 212 15.17 -6.84 14.88
C GLY A 212 15.05 -5.32 15.09
N LEU A 213 15.97 -4.72 15.82
CA LEU A 213 16.04 -3.25 15.93
C LEU A 213 16.46 -2.60 14.61
N LEU A 214 17.49 -3.11 13.96
CA LEU A 214 17.96 -2.64 12.65
C LEU A 214 16.86 -2.80 11.57
N GLU A 215 16.11 -3.89 11.60
CA GLU A 215 14.97 -4.12 10.71
C GLU A 215 13.88 -3.05 10.92
N ARG A 216 13.54 -2.70 12.15
CA ARG A 216 12.59 -1.62 12.46
C ARG A 216 13.08 -0.27 11.95
N VAL A 217 14.35 0.06 12.17
CA VAL A 217 14.98 1.28 11.64
C VAL A 217 14.93 1.27 10.11
N ARG A 218 15.26 0.15 9.48
CA ARG A 218 15.19 0.00 8.03
C ARG A 218 13.79 0.24 7.49
N VAL A 219 12.75 -0.34 8.11
CA VAL A 219 11.35 -0.14 7.69
C VAL A 219 10.92 1.32 7.85
N LEU A 220 11.34 2.01 8.93
CA LEU A 220 11.04 3.43 9.15
C LEU A 220 11.76 4.35 8.15
N CYS A 221 12.95 3.95 7.69
CA CYS A 221 13.80 4.74 6.79
C CYS A 221 13.69 4.33 5.32
N THR A 222 12.75 3.45 4.95
CA THR A 222 12.55 3.05 3.57
C THR A 222 11.25 3.58 3.00
N VAL A 223 11.34 4.10 1.77
CA VAL A 223 10.18 4.51 0.96
C VAL A 223 10.01 3.50 -0.18
N TYR A 224 8.79 3.06 -0.40
CA TYR A 224 8.48 2.21 -1.54
C TYR A 224 8.50 3.04 -2.83
N ASP A 225 9.28 2.59 -3.81
CA ASP A 225 9.35 3.15 -5.16
C ASP A 225 8.47 2.30 -6.09
N PRO A 226 7.30 2.81 -6.49
CA PRO A 226 6.36 2.06 -7.31
C PRO A 226 6.88 1.79 -8.73
N LEU A 227 7.80 2.62 -9.24
CA LEU A 227 8.37 2.45 -10.59
C LEU A 227 9.33 1.27 -10.64
N THR A 228 10.08 1.03 -9.57
CA THR A 228 11.04 -0.08 -9.49
C THR A 228 10.51 -1.28 -8.70
N GLY A 229 9.35 -1.16 -8.06
CA GLY A 229 8.75 -2.20 -7.22
C GLY A 229 9.56 -2.52 -5.96
N LYS A 230 10.49 -1.65 -5.54
CA LYS A 230 11.44 -1.91 -4.44
C LYS A 230 11.36 -0.83 -3.36
N TYR A 231 11.71 -1.23 -2.14
CA TYR A 231 11.94 -0.28 -1.06
C TYR A 231 13.33 0.32 -1.18
N ARG A 232 13.42 1.65 -1.19
CA ARG A 232 14.67 2.43 -1.23
C ARG A 232 14.86 3.13 0.10
N LEU A 233 16.12 3.21 0.56
CA LEU A 233 16.47 4.01 1.74
C LEU A 233 16.22 5.49 1.43
N ASP A 234 15.46 6.13 2.31
CA ASP A 234 15.29 7.59 2.29
C ASP A 234 16.39 8.23 3.12
N TYR A 235 17.34 8.87 2.43
CA TYR A 235 18.44 9.55 3.07
C TYR A 235 18.06 10.91 3.65
N ALA A 236 16.89 11.46 3.30
CA ALA A 236 16.47 12.79 3.78
C ALA A 236 16.43 12.84 5.30
N LEU A 237 15.85 11.83 5.95
CA LEU A 237 15.81 11.72 7.41
C LEU A 237 17.19 11.72 8.05
N PHE A 238 18.17 11.03 7.46
CA PHE A 238 19.54 10.99 7.97
C PHE A 238 20.23 12.35 7.84
N ILE A 239 20.02 13.06 6.74
CA ILE A 239 20.54 14.40 6.51
C ILE A 239 19.94 15.39 7.51
N GLU A 240 18.64 15.33 7.77
CA GLU A 240 17.95 16.19 8.74
C GLU A 240 18.45 15.95 10.17
N ILE A 241 18.58 14.68 10.58
CA ILE A 241 19.14 14.34 11.89
C ILE A 241 20.58 14.82 12.02
N PHE A 242 21.41 14.60 11.01
CA PHE A 242 22.81 15.04 11.03
C PHE A 242 22.94 16.56 11.09
N ALA A 243 22.15 17.29 10.32
CA ALA A 243 22.10 18.74 10.34
C ALA A 243 21.65 19.24 11.73
N GLY A 244 20.61 18.67 12.31
CA GLY A 244 20.13 18.99 13.65
C GLY A 244 21.19 18.76 14.73
N LEU A 245 21.85 17.60 14.71
CA LEU A 245 22.95 17.28 15.66
C LEU A 245 24.14 18.21 15.51
N THR A 246 24.49 18.62 14.29
CA THR A 246 25.59 19.56 14.02
C THR A 246 25.29 20.93 14.61
N VAL A 247 24.06 21.43 14.41
CA VAL A 247 23.62 22.71 14.94
C VAL A 247 23.61 22.68 16.49
N LEU A 248 22.99 21.64 17.07
CA LEU A 248 22.93 21.48 18.53
C LEU A 248 24.33 21.33 19.15
N GLY A 249 25.18 20.54 18.48
CA GLY A 249 26.61 20.37 18.91
C GLY A 249 27.40 21.69 18.86
N GLY A 250 27.18 22.48 17.80
CA GLY A 250 27.78 23.81 17.69
C GLY A 250 27.34 24.75 18.79
N ILE A 251 26.06 24.80 19.11
CA ILE A 251 25.49 25.61 20.19
C ILE A 251 26.06 25.13 21.54
N ALA A 252 26.04 23.83 21.80
CA ALA A 252 26.59 23.28 23.05
C ALA A 252 28.08 23.57 23.22
N HIS A 253 28.86 23.43 22.14
CA HIS A 253 30.27 23.78 22.12
C HIS A 253 30.50 25.26 22.44
N TYR A 254 29.76 26.15 21.80
CA TYR A 254 29.83 27.60 22.04
C TYR A 254 29.51 27.94 23.49
N LEU A 255 28.42 27.42 24.04
CA LEU A 255 28.03 27.65 25.43
C LEU A 255 29.07 27.11 26.43
N ALA A 256 29.59 25.90 26.18
CA ALA A 256 30.63 25.32 27.01
C ALA A 256 31.93 26.15 26.99
N ARG A 257 32.30 26.68 25.82
CA ARG A 257 33.47 27.54 25.65
C ARG A 257 33.29 28.88 26.41
N GLU A 258 32.10 29.48 26.27
CA GLU A 258 31.76 30.74 26.92
C GLU A 258 31.73 30.56 28.45
N TRP A 259 31.09 29.49 28.94
CA TRP A 259 31.08 29.17 30.37
C TRP A 259 32.49 28.95 30.96
N ARG A 260 33.36 28.24 30.23
CA ARG A 260 34.79 28.08 30.65
C ARG A 260 35.53 29.42 30.69
N ARG A 261 35.28 30.34 29.75
CA ARG A 261 35.86 31.69 29.73
C ARG A 261 35.40 32.49 30.94
N GLN A 262 34.11 32.49 31.24
CA GLN A 262 33.56 33.22 32.38
C GLN A 262 34.10 32.68 33.72
N ARG A 263 34.21 31.36 33.87
CA ARG A 263 34.83 30.76 35.08
C ARG A 263 36.29 31.17 35.26
N ARG A 264 37.09 31.21 34.21
CA ARG A 264 38.48 31.66 34.28
C ARG A 264 38.58 33.15 34.66
N ALA A 265 37.72 33.99 34.10
CA ALA A 265 37.67 35.41 34.45
C ALA A 265 37.24 35.66 35.93
N ALA A 266 36.30 34.87 36.44
CA ALA A 266 35.86 34.93 37.84
C ALA A 266 36.98 34.50 38.80
N SER A 267 37.72 33.43 38.47
CA SER A 267 38.85 32.95 39.26
C SER A 267 40.00 33.96 39.34
N GLN A 268 40.25 34.73 38.27
CA GLN A 268 41.30 35.80 38.31
C GLN A 268 40.88 37.00 39.11
N ARG A 269 39.57 37.31 39.26
CA ARG A 269 39.07 38.41 40.08
C ARG A 269 39.10 38.12 41.62
N SER A 270 39.14 36.83 42.01
CA SER A 270 39.18 36.44 43.42
C SER A 270 40.57 36.34 43.97
N ILE A 271 41.62 36.54 43.15
CA ILE A 271 43.04 36.48 43.56
C ILE A 271 43.71 37.88 43.58
N ALA A 272 43.00 38.89 43.02
CA ALA A 272 43.41 40.30 43.09
C ALA A 272 42.66 41.05 44.21
#